data_8d4b918abaab1d3f99616d1f879c7b5d
#
_entry.id   8d4b918abaab1d3f99616d1f879c7b5d
#
_cell.length_a   1.000
_cell.length_b   1.000
_cell.length_c   1.000
_cell.angle_alpha   90.00
_cell.angle_beta   90.00
_cell.angle_gamma   90.00
#
_symmetry.space_group_name_H-M   'P 1'
#
loop_
_entity.id
_entity.type
_entity.pdbx_description
1 polymer ?
#
loop_
_entity_poly.entity_id
_entity_poly.type
_entity_poly.pdbx_seq_one_letter_code
_entity_poly.pdbx_strand_id
1 'polypeptide(L)'
;MRAIVLTYHSGNLAGNDYATNNLVALAEDLEQIHALGIPIVPLRSIVDALIAGAAAALPKTVAAITLDDGLDFDFVDLVHPFHGPQRSVRSILRSFSSRHGVAAHATTFVIASPDARRQIARREMLDHQWIGDHWWRAAVASGLFHVGNHSWDHLSPSVAQVQQREGKSGSFGFIDTFEDADLQVRAAREFIEAKAPNPGSALFACPYGEGSAYLVEQFFPLHLARHGTLAAFTGTPGVMHAASNRWLLPRNTCGTAWRTPDDLARLLRE
;
A
#
# COMPACT_ATOMS: atom_id res chain seq x y z
N MET A 1 -14.31 -15.03 -8.17
CA MET A 1 -13.84 -13.98 -7.24
C MET A 1 -13.61 -12.70 -8.02
N ARG A 2 -14.08 -11.59 -7.50
CA ARG A 2 -13.83 -10.22 -7.92
C ARG A 2 -13.23 -9.51 -6.71
N ALA A 3 -11.99 -9.07 -6.78
CA ALA A 3 -11.35 -8.37 -5.66
C ALA A 3 -10.97 -6.95 -6.08
N ILE A 4 -11.41 -5.97 -5.29
CA ILE A 4 -11.19 -4.56 -5.49
C ILE A 4 -10.16 -4.10 -4.45
N VAL A 5 -8.99 -3.69 -4.90
CA VAL A 5 -7.94 -3.17 -4.03
C VAL A 5 -7.98 -1.65 -4.08
N LEU A 6 -8.26 -1.05 -2.93
CA LEU A 6 -8.35 0.40 -2.75
C LEU A 6 -7.07 0.89 -2.08
N THR A 7 -6.45 1.93 -2.66
CA THR A 7 -5.18 2.49 -2.20
C THR A 7 -5.35 3.93 -1.75
N TYR A 8 -4.85 4.22 -0.56
CA TYR A 8 -4.82 5.56 0.01
C TYR A 8 -3.38 5.97 0.33
N HIS A 9 -3.13 7.26 0.40
CA HIS A 9 -1.90 7.83 0.91
C HIS A 9 -2.26 8.68 2.12
N SER A 10 -1.91 8.26 3.31
CA SER A 10 -2.29 8.96 4.55
C SER A 10 -1.66 10.35 4.67
N GLY A 11 -0.65 10.66 3.84
CA GLY A 11 -0.06 11.98 3.68
C GLY A 11 -0.78 12.90 2.70
N ASN A 12 -1.78 12.43 1.96
CA ASN A 12 -2.60 13.28 1.10
C ASN A 12 -3.60 14.08 1.95
N LEU A 13 -3.09 15.17 2.55
CA LEU A 13 -3.74 16.04 3.53
C LEU A 13 -3.66 17.50 3.05
N ALA A 14 -4.55 17.90 2.15
CA ALA A 14 -4.66 19.28 1.69
C ALA A 14 -5.86 20.04 2.31
N GLY A 15 -6.63 19.35 3.17
CA GLY A 15 -7.80 19.88 3.85
C GLY A 15 -8.36 18.90 4.87
N ASN A 16 -9.64 19.09 5.25
CA ASN A 16 -10.36 18.24 6.20
C ASN A 16 -11.69 17.72 5.64
N ASP A 17 -11.82 17.63 4.33
CA ASP A 17 -12.98 17.06 3.66
C ASP A 17 -12.59 15.83 2.83
N TYR A 18 -13.58 15.11 2.31
CA TYR A 18 -13.42 13.90 1.53
C TYR A 18 -12.45 14.06 0.35
N ALA A 19 -12.57 15.15 -0.41
CA ALA A 19 -11.82 15.35 -1.65
C ALA A 19 -10.36 15.74 -1.40
N THR A 20 -10.03 16.24 -0.20
CA THR A 20 -8.73 16.83 0.12
C THR A 20 -7.96 16.08 1.20
N ASN A 21 -8.57 15.01 1.77
CA ASN A 21 -7.96 14.25 2.87
C ASN A 21 -8.28 12.75 2.74
N ASN A 22 -7.28 11.96 2.43
CA ASN A 22 -7.44 10.52 2.28
C ASN A 22 -7.85 9.80 3.58
N LEU A 23 -7.59 10.36 4.76
CA LEU A 23 -8.06 9.79 6.03
C LEU A 23 -9.57 10.01 6.21
N VAL A 24 -10.09 11.15 5.78
CA VAL A 24 -11.53 11.43 5.75
C VAL A 24 -12.21 10.53 4.72
N ALA A 25 -11.65 10.48 3.50
CA ALA A 25 -12.17 9.61 2.45
C ALA A 25 -12.23 8.14 2.90
N LEU A 26 -11.14 7.61 3.48
CA LEU A 26 -11.10 6.24 3.99
C LEU A 26 -12.22 5.97 5.01
N ALA A 27 -12.45 6.91 5.93
CA ALA A 27 -13.48 6.73 6.96
C ALA A 27 -14.89 6.63 6.36
N GLU A 28 -15.19 7.43 5.35
CA GLU A 28 -16.49 7.41 4.65
C GLU A 28 -16.60 6.20 3.71
N ASP A 29 -15.53 5.86 3.03
CA ASP A 29 -15.47 4.73 2.08
C ASP A 29 -15.69 3.39 2.78
N LEU A 30 -15.16 3.21 4.00
CA LEU A 30 -15.42 2.01 4.81
C LEU A 30 -16.91 1.83 5.11
N GLU A 31 -17.61 2.92 5.45
CA GLU A 31 -19.07 2.90 5.68
C GLU A 31 -19.82 2.51 4.39
N GLN A 32 -19.38 3.04 3.26
CA GLN A 32 -20.00 2.74 1.97
C GLN A 32 -19.77 1.28 1.53
N ILE A 33 -18.55 0.76 1.69
CA ILE A 33 -18.21 -0.65 1.40
C ILE A 33 -19.08 -1.57 2.25
N HIS A 34 -19.22 -1.24 3.54
CA HIS A 34 -20.07 -1.99 4.47
C HIS A 34 -21.55 -1.94 4.08
N ALA A 35 -22.08 -0.76 3.73
CA ALA A 35 -23.46 -0.60 3.29
C ALA A 35 -23.79 -1.38 2.01
N LEU A 36 -22.80 -1.63 1.15
CA LEU A 36 -22.92 -2.47 -0.04
C LEU A 36 -22.75 -3.97 0.28
N GLY A 37 -22.52 -4.34 1.52
CA GLY A 37 -22.32 -5.74 1.94
C GLY A 37 -21.05 -6.37 1.39
N ILE A 38 -20.03 -5.59 1.01
CA ILE A 38 -18.77 -6.07 0.49
C ILE A 38 -17.81 -6.32 1.66
N PRO A 39 -17.37 -7.55 1.92
CA PRO A 39 -16.44 -7.82 3.00
C PRO A 39 -15.06 -7.25 2.70
N ILE A 40 -14.45 -6.62 3.73
CA ILE A 40 -13.07 -6.16 3.70
C ILE A 40 -12.20 -7.30 4.24
N VAL A 41 -11.25 -7.77 3.43
CA VAL A 41 -10.38 -8.89 3.78
C VAL A 41 -8.91 -8.48 3.70
N PRO A 42 -8.00 -9.15 4.46
CA PRO A 42 -6.58 -8.92 4.32
C PRO A 42 -6.13 -9.16 2.86
N LEU A 43 -5.36 -8.24 2.30
CA LEU A 43 -4.84 -8.36 0.92
C LEU A 43 -4.08 -9.68 0.72
N ARG A 44 -3.36 -10.13 1.74
CA ARG A 44 -2.64 -11.40 1.72
C ARG A 44 -3.57 -12.60 1.48
N SER A 45 -4.76 -12.62 2.05
CA SER A 45 -5.74 -13.70 1.85
C SER A 45 -6.21 -13.77 0.39
N ILE A 46 -6.35 -12.63 -0.28
CA ILE A 46 -6.70 -12.58 -1.70
C ILE A 46 -5.56 -13.19 -2.55
N VAL A 47 -4.31 -12.80 -2.25
CA VAL A 47 -3.13 -13.32 -2.96
C VAL A 47 -2.95 -14.82 -2.74
N ASP A 48 -3.11 -15.30 -1.51
CA ASP A 48 -3.02 -16.73 -1.20
C ASP A 48 -4.09 -17.53 -1.97
N ALA A 49 -5.33 -17.04 -2.02
CA ALA A 49 -6.40 -17.68 -2.79
C ALA A 49 -6.12 -17.67 -4.31
N LEU A 50 -5.52 -16.59 -4.82
CA LEU A 50 -5.12 -16.49 -6.24
C LEU A 50 -4.04 -17.55 -6.56
N ILE A 51 -2.99 -17.63 -5.74
CA ILE A 51 -1.86 -18.54 -5.96
C ILE A 51 -2.29 -20.02 -5.83
N ALA A 52 -3.16 -20.31 -4.87
CA ALA A 52 -3.67 -21.66 -4.64
C ALA A 52 -4.72 -22.10 -5.66
N GLY A 53 -5.15 -21.24 -6.58
CA GLY A 53 -6.28 -21.51 -7.48
C GLY A 53 -7.62 -21.65 -6.72
N ALA A 54 -7.67 -21.19 -5.46
CA ALA A 54 -8.79 -21.32 -4.54
C ALA A 54 -9.66 -20.06 -4.48
N ALA A 55 -9.70 -19.28 -5.54
CA ALA A 55 -10.46 -18.04 -5.61
C ALA A 55 -11.97 -18.20 -5.31
N ALA A 56 -12.49 -19.40 -5.49
CA ALA A 56 -13.88 -19.75 -5.14
C ALA A 56 -14.13 -19.83 -3.63
N ALA A 57 -13.09 -19.95 -2.80
CA ALA A 57 -13.21 -19.96 -1.35
C ALA A 57 -13.49 -18.57 -0.74
N LEU A 58 -13.24 -17.51 -1.50
CA LEU A 58 -13.57 -16.13 -1.12
C LEU A 58 -14.98 -15.76 -1.57
N PRO A 59 -15.64 -14.80 -0.92
CA PRO A 59 -16.89 -14.22 -1.40
C PRO A 59 -16.79 -13.77 -2.85
N LYS A 60 -17.93 -13.70 -3.55
CA LYS A 60 -17.99 -13.31 -4.96
C LYS A 60 -17.30 -11.98 -5.23
N THR A 61 -17.51 -11.01 -4.34
CA THR A 61 -16.83 -9.71 -4.35
C THR A 61 -16.23 -9.45 -2.98
N VAL A 62 -14.98 -9.01 -2.94
CA VAL A 62 -14.26 -8.59 -1.73
C VAL A 62 -13.51 -7.29 -1.98
N ALA A 63 -13.28 -6.51 -0.93
CA ALA A 63 -12.41 -5.34 -0.94
C ALA A 63 -11.17 -5.58 -0.08
N ALA A 64 -10.05 -4.96 -0.45
CA ALA A 64 -8.86 -4.83 0.40
C ALA A 64 -8.41 -3.38 0.46
N ILE A 65 -7.99 -2.94 1.64
CA ILE A 65 -7.47 -1.59 1.89
C ILE A 65 -5.96 -1.65 1.88
N THR A 66 -5.34 -0.73 1.13
CA THR A 66 -3.89 -0.57 1.10
C THR A 66 -3.50 0.89 1.31
N LEU A 67 -2.30 1.08 1.83
CA LEU A 67 -1.69 2.39 2.05
C LEU A 67 -0.30 2.35 1.45
N ASP A 68 0.15 3.44 0.85
CA ASP A 68 1.50 3.54 0.33
C ASP A 68 2.34 4.50 1.18
N ASP A 69 3.67 4.45 1.02
CA ASP A 69 4.74 5.22 1.68
C ASP A 69 5.04 4.85 3.13
N GLY A 70 4.06 4.38 3.90
CA GLY A 70 4.24 3.97 5.29
C GLY A 70 4.44 5.13 6.25
N LEU A 71 3.55 6.13 6.18
CA LEU A 71 3.60 7.29 7.06
C LEU A 71 3.10 6.97 8.47
N ASP A 72 3.55 7.75 9.45
CA ASP A 72 3.11 7.61 10.85
C ASP A 72 1.60 7.81 11.00
N PHE A 73 0.95 8.55 10.10
CA PHE A 73 -0.51 8.69 10.02
C PHE A 73 -1.26 7.37 9.76
N ASP A 74 -0.56 6.33 9.31
CA ASP A 74 -1.15 5.00 9.19
C ASP A 74 -1.49 4.43 10.58
N PHE A 75 -0.69 4.76 11.60
CA PHE A 75 -0.81 4.12 12.91
C PHE A 75 -0.97 5.06 14.09
N VAL A 76 -0.48 6.30 14.01
CA VAL A 76 -0.47 7.28 15.10
C VAL A 76 -1.38 8.45 14.78
N ASP A 77 -2.28 8.81 15.72
CA ASP A 77 -3.05 10.04 15.62
C ASP A 77 -2.11 11.23 15.80
N LEU A 78 -2.05 12.14 14.83
CA LEU A 78 -1.10 13.24 14.80
C LEU A 78 -1.81 14.57 14.61
N VAL A 79 -1.14 15.65 15.00
CA VAL A 79 -1.60 17.02 14.72
C VAL A 79 -0.86 17.53 13.50
N HIS A 80 -1.59 17.74 12.40
CA HIS A 80 -1.05 18.35 11.20
C HIS A 80 -0.96 19.87 11.39
N PRO A 81 0.17 20.55 11.06
CA PRO A 81 0.39 21.96 11.38
C PRO A 81 -0.65 22.91 10.75
N PHE A 82 -1.20 22.55 9.60
CA PHE A 82 -2.19 23.38 8.89
C PHE A 82 -3.63 22.88 9.00
N HIS A 83 -3.83 21.60 9.31
CA HIS A 83 -5.15 20.96 9.25
C HIS A 83 -5.61 20.41 10.60
N GLY A 84 -4.82 20.65 11.68
CA GLY A 84 -5.16 20.26 13.05
C GLY A 84 -5.10 18.74 13.30
N PRO A 85 -5.83 18.25 14.31
CA PRO A 85 -5.81 16.83 14.69
C PRO A 85 -6.30 15.94 13.57
N GLN A 86 -5.52 14.90 13.25
CA GLN A 86 -5.84 13.88 12.26
C GLN A 86 -5.92 12.52 12.95
N ARG A 87 -6.98 11.78 12.64
CA ARG A 87 -7.12 10.40 13.09
C ARG A 87 -6.30 9.49 12.19
N SER A 88 -5.49 8.62 12.79
CA SER A 88 -4.76 7.60 12.03
C SER A 88 -5.69 6.57 11.39
N VAL A 89 -5.18 5.88 10.36
CA VAL A 89 -5.87 4.73 9.76
C VAL A 89 -6.20 3.69 10.83
N ARG A 90 -5.29 3.43 11.80
CA ARG A 90 -5.59 2.56 12.95
C ARG A 90 -6.85 2.99 13.71
N SER A 91 -6.95 4.26 14.05
CA SER A 91 -8.09 4.80 14.81
C SER A 91 -9.38 4.72 13.99
N ILE A 92 -9.31 4.93 12.68
CA ILE A 92 -10.42 4.79 11.74
C ILE A 92 -10.89 3.32 11.68
N LEU A 93 -9.99 2.36 11.41
CA LEU A 93 -10.31 0.93 11.33
C LEU A 93 -10.88 0.40 12.64
N ARG A 94 -10.30 0.79 13.79
CA ARG A 94 -10.83 0.39 15.11
C ARG A 94 -12.24 0.89 15.35
N SER A 95 -12.49 2.16 15.06
CA SER A 95 -13.82 2.76 15.23
C SER A 95 -14.86 2.09 14.34
N PHE A 96 -14.51 1.83 13.07
CA PHE A 96 -15.34 1.10 12.13
C PHE A 96 -15.64 -0.31 12.62
N SER A 97 -14.61 -1.09 12.98
CA SER A 97 -14.77 -2.46 13.47
C SER A 97 -15.64 -2.53 14.74
N SER A 98 -15.45 -1.58 15.66
CA SER A 98 -16.23 -1.51 16.90
C SER A 98 -17.69 -1.15 16.63
N ARG A 99 -17.97 -0.28 15.66
CA ARG A 99 -19.33 0.17 15.33
C ARG A 99 -20.15 -0.93 14.67
N HIS A 100 -19.54 -1.69 13.76
CA HIS A 100 -20.23 -2.65 12.91
C HIS A 100 -20.06 -4.12 13.36
N GLY A 101 -19.20 -4.40 14.35
CA GLY A 101 -18.92 -5.77 14.77
C GLY A 101 -18.22 -6.61 13.71
N VAL A 102 -17.50 -5.98 12.77
CA VAL A 102 -16.78 -6.64 11.67
C VAL A 102 -15.30 -6.35 11.74
N ALA A 103 -14.48 -7.30 11.30
CA ALA A 103 -13.04 -7.06 11.19
C ALA A 103 -12.75 -6.16 9.99
N ALA A 104 -11.91 -5.13 10.18
CA ALA A 104 -11.31 -4.37 9.10
C ALA A 104 -9.79 -4.57 9.15
N HIS A 105 -9.16 -4.58 7.98
CA HIS A 105 -7.72 -4.79 7.85
C HIS A 105 -7.16 -3.94 6.73
N ALA A 106 -5.94 -3.43 6.90
CA ALA A 106 -5.19 -2.74 5.86
C ALA A 106 -3.80 -3.35 5.67
N THR A 107 -3.23 -3.19 4.49
CA THR A 107 -1.81 -3.45 4.23
C THR A 107 -1.13 -2.11 3.96
N THR A 108 -0.19 -1.72 4.81
CA THR A 108 0.64 -0.54 4.59
C THR A 108 1.94 -0.95 3.90
N PHE A 109 2.19 -0.41 2.73
CA PHE A 109 3.41 -0.61 1.97
C PHE A 109 4.41 0.49 2.35
N VAL A 110 5.54 0.09 2.92
CA VAL A 110 6.49 1.00 3.55
C VAL A 110 7.80 1.10 2.76
N ILE A 111 8.37 2.29 2.70
CA ILE A 111 9.72 2.53 2.18
C ILE A 111 10.72 1.98 3.21
N ALA A 112 11.58 1.03 2.81
CA ALA A 112 12.41 0.28 3.75
C ALA A 112 13.61 1.08 4.29
N SER A 113 14.32 1.82 3.44
CA SER A 113 15.56 2.51 3.78
C SER A 113 15.37 3.62 4.83
N PRO A 114 15.99 3.51 6.02
CA PRO A 114 15.91 4.58 7.02
C PRO A 114 16.52 5.89 6.53
N ASP A 115 17.53 5.82 5.66
CA ASP A 115 18.18 7.01 5.13
C ASP A 115 17.31 7.71 4.09
N ALA A 116 16.69 6.95 3.19
CA ALA A 116 15.73 7.49 2.24
C ALA A 116 14.56 8.18 2.96
N ARG A 117 13.97 7.53 3.97
CA ARG A 117 12.89 8.10 4.77
C ARG A 117 13.27 9.42 5.43
N ARG A 118 14.48 9.53 6.03
CA ARG A 118 14.96 10.81 6.59
C ARG A 118 15.10 11.90 5.54
N GLN A 119 15.58 11.58 4.34
CA GLN A 119 15.75 12.55 3.26
C GLN A 119 14.41 13.00 2.68
N ILE A 120 13.46 12.07 2.51
CA ILE A 120 12.08 12.36 2.08
C ILE A 120 11.40 13.27 3.11
N ALA A 121 11.45 12.92 4.40
CA ALA A 121 10.87 13.74 5.48
C ALA A 121 11.36 15.18 5.46
N ARG A 122 12.68 15.39 5.28
CA ARG A 122 13.26 16.75 5.21
C ARG A 122 12.78 17.56 4.02
N ARG A 123 12.63 16.93 2.86
CA ARG A 123 12.35 17.63 1.60
C ARG A 123 10.85 17.75 1.30
N GLU A 124 10.05 16.77 1.72
CA GLU A 124 8.65 16.67 1.32
C GLU A 124 7.68 16.87 2.48
N MET A 125 8.15 16.78 3.75
CA MET A 125 7.28 16.82 4.93
C MET A 125 7.63 17.95 5.91
N LEU A 126 8.17 19.07 5.43
CA LEU A 126 8.59 20.22 6.25
C LEU A 126 9.51 19.81 7.44
N ASP A 127 10.38 18.83 7.22
CA ASP A 127 11.26 18.21 8.22
C ASP A 127 10.51 17.48 9.38
N HIS A 128 9.20 17.30 9.28
CA HIS A 128 8.48 16.41 10.20
C HIS A 128 8.87 14.95 9.91
N GLN A 129 9.29 14.23 10.94
CA GLN A 129 9.74 12.84 10.83
C GLN A 129 8.53 11.88 10.85
N TRP A 130 7.55 12.06 9.96
CA TRP A 130 6.30 11.29 9.90
C TRP A 130 6.40 10.01 9.05
N ILE A 131 7.61 9.53 8.78
CA ILE A 131 7.86 8.33 7.98
C ILE A 131 8.80 7.38 8.73
N GLY A 132 8.43 7.05 9.99
CA GLY A 132 9.21 6.20 10.90
C GLY A 132 8.94 4.71 10.73
N ASP A 133 9.78 3.88 11.39
CA ASP A 133 9.56 2.42 11.50
C ASP A 133 9.20 1.99 12.94
N HIS A 134 9.10 2.93 13.86
CA HIS A 134 8.89 2.69 15.28
C HIS A 134 7.52 2.05 15.59
N TRP A 135 6.55 2.19 14.70
CA TRP A 135 5.20 1.68 14.85
C TRP A 135 4.94 0.35 14.13
N TRP A 136 5.80 -0.09 13.18
CA TRP A 136 5.54 -1.24 12.32
C TRP A 136 5.25 -2.52 13.10
N ARG A 137 6.06 -2.84 14.12
CA ARG A 137 5.85 -4.01 14.96
C ARG A 137 4.52 -3.94 15.73
N ALA A 138 4.18 -2.77 16.26
CA ALA A 138 2.92 -2.56 16.95
C ALA A 138 1.71 -2.64 16.01
N ALA A 139 1.85 -2.20 14.76
CA ALA A 139 0.83 -2.32 13.74
C ALA A 139 0.52 -3.80 13.44
N VAL A 140 1.54 -4.62 13.20
CA VAL A 140 1.38 -6.07 13.01
C VAL A 140 0.75 -6.71 14.25
N ALA A 141 1.25 -6.41 15.45
CA ALA A 141 0.73 -6.96 16.70
C ALA A 141 -0.74 -6.58 16.98
N SER A 142 -1.22 -5.48 16.41
CA SER A 142 -2.63 -5.05 16.54
C SER A 142 -3.62 -5.97 15.83
N GLY A 143 -3.17 -6.79 14.88
CA GLY A 143 -4.01 -7.60 14.00
C GLY A 143 -4.79 -6.79 12.94
N LEU A 144 -4.64 -5.47 12.91
CA LEU A 144 -5.30 -4.59 11.94
C LEU A 144 -4.48 -4.36 10.68
N PHE A 145 -3.16 -4.65 10.73
CA PHE A 145 -2.25 -4.34 9.64
C PHE A 145 -1.34 -5.51 9.26
N HIS A 146 -1.08 -5.59 7.97
CA HIS A 146 0.18 -6.12 7.48
C HIS A 146 1.08 -4.97 7.03
N VAL A 147 2.40 -5.15 7.18
CA VAL A 147 3.43 -4.23 6.68
C VAL A 147 4.01 -4.85 5.41
N GLY A 148 3.72 -4.25 4.27
CA GLY A 148 4.16 -4.66 2.94
C GLY A 148 5.38 -3.88 2.45
N ASN A 149 5.91 -4.29 1.32
CA ASN A 149 7.13 -3.75 0.73
C ASN A 149 6.83 -2.68 -0.32
N HIS A 150 7.28 -1.43 -0.09
CA HIS A 150 7.22 -0.32 -1.05
C HIS A 150 8.62 0.09 -1.53
N SER A 151 9.46 -0.89 -1.77
CA SER A 151 10.84 -0.76 -2.20
C SER A 151 11.84 -0.27 -1.13
N TRP A 152 13.11 -0.21 -1.52
CA TRP A 152 14.19 0.25 -0.64
C TRP A 152 14.15 1.76 -0.42
N ASP A 153 14.14 2.55 -1.50
CA ASP A 153 14.28 4.02 -1.45
C ASP A 153 13.24 4.77 -2.29
N HIS A 154 12.21 4.04 -2.79
CA HIS A 154 11.16 4.57 -3.65
C HIS A 154 11.67 5.14 -5.00
N LEU A 155 12.96 5.04 -5.31
CA LEU A 155 13.62 5.83 -6.35
C LEU A 155 13.26 7.32 -6.28
N SER A 156 13.05 7.82 -5.04
CA SER A 156 12.61 9.20 -4.82
C SER A 156 13.66 10.20 -5.27
N PRO A 157 13.27 11.23 -6.05
CA PRO A 157 14.16 12.35 -6.39
C PRO A 157 14.67 13.11 -5.16
N SER A 158 14.06 12.94 -4.01
CA SER A 158 14.50 13.53 -2.75
C SER A 158 15.67 12.81 -2.10
N VAL A 159 16.05 11.63 -2.61
CA VAL A 159 17.14 10.81 -2.07
C VAL A 159 18.42 11.05 -2.85
N ALA A 160 19.48 11.51 -2.17
CA ALA A 160 20.74 11.89 -2.82
C ALA A 160 21.40 10.75 -3.61
N GLN A 161 21.37 9.53 -3.08
CA GLN A 161 21.90 8.34 -3.75
C GLN A 161 21.15 8.00 -5.03
N VAL A 162 19.83 8.26 -5.05
CA VAL A 162 18.99 8.10 -6.24
C VAL A 162 19.31 9.17 -7.28
N GLN A 163 19.50 10.43 -6.85
CA GLN A 163 19.86 11.52 -7.75
C GLN A 163 21.19 11.30 -8.48
N GLN A 164 22.12 10.56 -7.86
CA GLN A 164 23.40 10.19 -8.47
C GLN A 164 23.27 9.11 -9.55
N ARG A 165 22.14 8.43 -9.62
CA ARG A 165 21.85 7.46 -10.68
C ARG A 165 21.26 8.18 -11.88
N GLU A 166 22.07 8.41 -12.87
CA GLU A 166 21.72 9.16 -14.07
C GLU A 166 20.43 8.60 -14.72
N GLY A 167 19.39 9.43 -14.78
CA GLY A 167 18.11 9.08 -15.43
C GLY A 167 17.22 8.09 -14.69
N LYS A 168 17.56 7.65 -13.46
CA LYS A 168 16.81 6.59 -12.73
C LYS A 168 16.08 7.10 -11.47
N SER A 169 15.56 8.30 -11.47
CA SER A 169 14.79 8.85 -10.35
C SER A 169 13.37 9.22 -10.76
N GLY A 170 12.40 9.11 -9.84
CA GLY A 170 11.02 9.53 -10.05
C GLY A 170 10.16 8.59 -10.90
N SER A 171 10.66 7.40 -11.25
CA SER A 171 9.89 6.36 -11.93
C SER A 171 10.44 4.98 -11.60
N PHE A 172 9.56 4.04 -11.28
CA PHE A 172 9.95 2.65 -11.03
C PHE A 172 10.02 1.82 -12.32
N GLY A 173 9.56 2.40 -13.43
CA GLY A 173 9.75 1.86 -14.78
C GLY A 173 11.21 1.77 -15.22
N PHE A 174 12.13 2.47 -14.53
CA PHE A 174 13.58 2.45 -14.80
C PHE A 174 14.34 1.24 -14.22
N ILE A 175 13.68 0.37 -13.47
CA ILE A 175 14.31 -0.87 -12.98
C ILE A 175 14.48 -1.83 -14.16
N ASP A 176 15.73 -2.04 -14.58
CA ASP A 176 16.11 -2.84 -15.76
C ASP A 176 17.29 -3.79 -15.51
N THR A 177 17.86 -3.78 -14.28
CA THR A 177 18.98 -4.65 -13.88
C THR A 177 18.61 -5.52 -12.68
N PHE A 178 19.35 -6.64 -12.56
CA PHE A 178 19.19 -7.53 -11.42
C PHE A 178 19.57 -6.84 -10.10
N GLU A 179 20.65 -6.08 -10.08
CA GLU A 179 21.17 -5.40 -8.91
C GLU A 179 20.18 -4.36 -8.37
N ASP A 180 19.58 -3.57 -9.27
CA ASP A 180 18.55 -2.60 -8.89
C ASP A 180 17.30 -3.31 -8.36
N ALA A 181 16.82 -4.33 -9.06
CA ALA A 181 15.65 -5.10 -8.63
C ALA A 181 15.90 -5.81 -7.29
N ASP A 182 17.07 -6.41 -7.08
CA ASP A 182 17.42 -7.11 -5.85
C ASP A 182 17.48 -6.15 -4.65
N LEU A 183 18.05 -4.96 -4.83
CA LEU A 183 18.06 -3.91 -3.80
C LEU A 183 16.63 -3.44 -3.49
N GLN A 184 15.87 -3.07 -4.50
CA GLN A 184 14.55 -2.46 -4.32
C GLN A 184 13.50 -3.44 -3.78
N VAL A 185 13.63 -4.73 -4.11
CA VAL A 185 12.64 -5.75 -3.75
C VAL A 185 13.12 -6.64 -2.60
N ARG A 186 14.23 -7.36 -2.78
CA ARG A 186 14.70 -8.35 -1.79
C ARG A 186 15.26 -7.68 -0.53
N ALA A 187 16.22 -6.76 -0.68
CA ALA A 187 16.83 -6.11 0.49
C ALA A 187 15.80 -5.32 1.30
N ALA A 188 14.84 -4.67 0.62
CA ALA A 188 13.74 -3.99 1.28
C ALA A 188 12.87 -4.97 2.08
N ARG A 189 12.48 -6.11 1.49
CA ARG A 189 11.69 -7.14 2.18
C ARG A 189 12.42 -7.68 3.41
N GLU A 190 13.70 -8.01 3.28
CA GLU A 190 14.50 -8.53 4.39
C GLU A 190 14.59 -7.53 5.55
N PHE A 191 14.76 -6.26 5.25
CA PHE A 191 14.75 -5.20 6.26
C PHE A 191 13.40 -5.10 6.97
N ILE A 192 12.29 -5.10 6.23
CA ILE A 192 10.93 -5.05 6.78
C ILE A 192 10.68 -6.28 7.67
N GLU A 193 11.03 -7.47 7.20
CA GLU A 193 10.85 -8.72 7.93
C GLU A 193 11.66 -8.72 9.25
N ALA A 194 12.89 -8.22 9.23
CA ALA A 194 13.70 -8.10 10.44
C ALA A 194 13.10 -7.11 11.47
N LYS A 195 12.43 -6.06 11.01
CA LYS A 195 11.79 -5.04 11.87
C LYS A 195 10.43 -5.48 12.39
N ALA A 196 9.60 -6.06 11.53
CA ALA A 196 8.22 -6.42 11.81
C ALA A 196 7.84 -7.71 11.05
N PRO A 197 8.24 -8.90 11.53
CA PRO A 197 7.91 -10.17 10.88
C PRO A 197 6.41 -10.33 10.68
N ASN A 198 5.99 -10.47 9.40
CA ASN A 198 4.57 -10.60 9.06
C ASN A 198 4.34 -11.11 7.63
N PRO A 199 3.15 -11.67 7.32
CA PRO A 199 2.85 -12.18 5.98
C PRO A 199 2.82 -11.12 4.89
N GLY A 200 2.63 -9.85 5.23
CA GLY A 200 2.56 -8.72 4.30
C GLY A 200 3.90 -8.40 3.66
N SER A 201 5.03 -8.68 4.32
CA SER A 201 6.38 -8.40 3.78
C SER A 201 6.64 -9.07 2.42
N ALA A 202 5.93 -10.14 2.11
CA ALA A 202 5.97 -10.83 0.83
C ALA A 202 5.07 -10.21 -0.26
N LEU A 203 4.40 -9.12 0.01
CA LEU A 203 3.63 -8.34 -0.96
C LEU A 203 4.41 -7.09 -1.35
N PHE A 204 4.45 -6.78 -2.63
CA PHE A 204 5.20 -5.65 -3.17
C PHE A 204 4.26 -4.67 -3.88
N ALA A 205 4.26 -3.41 -3.49
CA ALA A 205 3.62 -2.35 -4.25
C ALA A 205 4.68 -1.57 -5.02
N CYS A 206 4.51 -1.46 -6.33
CA CYS A 206 5.41 -0.70 -7.17
C CYS A 206 5.29 0.79 -6.86
N PRO A 207 6.38 1.49 -6.49
CA PRO A 207 6.40 2.95 -6.41
C PRO A 207 5.88 3.59 -7.69
N TYR A 208 5.21 4.74 -7.55
CA TYR A 208 4.55 5.46 -8.65
C TYR A 208 3.46 4.64 -9.38
N GLY A 209 3.11 3.46 -8.87
CA GLY A 209 2.21 2.52 -9.53
C GLY A 209 2.81 1.84 -10.76
N GLU A 210 4.11 1.94 -10.99
CA GLU A 210 4.79 1.50 -12.20
C GLU A 210 5.58 0.21 -11.97
N GLY A 211 5.29 -0.83 -12.73
CA GLY A 211 6.10 -2.05 -12.82
C GLY A 211 6.88 -2.07 -14.12
N SER A 212 8.23 -2.09 -14.07
CA SER A 212 9.03 -2.24 -15.30
C SER A 212 8.81 -3.61 -15.95
N ALA A 213 9.00 -3.68 -17.27
CA ALA A 213 8.94 -4.95 -17.99
C ALA A 213 9.94 -5.97 -17.40
N TYR A 214 11.15 -5.51 -17.02
CA TYR A 214 12.15 -6.36 -16.39
C TYR A 214 11.66 -6.98 -15.08
N LEU A 215 11.05 -6.18 -14.20
CA LEU A 215 10.49 -6.69 -12.94
C LEU A 215 9.40 -7.74 -13.19
N VAL A 216 8.45 -7.44 -14.06
CA VAL A 216 7.25 -8.25 -14.28
C VAL A 216 7.56 -9.54 -15.05
N GLU A 217 8.41 -9.48 -16.07
CA GLU A 217 8.65 -10.59 -17.00
C GLU A 217 9.89 -11.42 -16.65
N GLN A 218 10.83 -10.84 -15.90
CA GLN A 218 12.10 -11.51 -15.61
C GLN A 218 12.33 -11.65 -14.10
N PHE A 219 12.47 -10.54 -13.35
CA PHE A 219 12.92 -10.62 -11.96
C PHE A 219 11.94 -11.38 -11.06
N PHE A 220 10.68 -10.99 -11.02
CA PHE A 220 9.70 -11.66 -10.16
C PHE A 220 9.49 -13.14 -10.52
N PRO A 221 9.27 -13.54 -11.79
CA PRO A 221 9.03 -14.94 -12.08
C PRO A 221 10.27 -15.83 -11.96
N LEU A 222 11.47 -15.33 -12.31
CA LEU A 222 12.67 -16.14 -12.39
C LEU A 222 13.45 -16.23 -11.07
N HIS A 223 13.28 -15.26 -10.17
CA HIS A 223 14.06 -15.17 -8.92
C HIS A 223 13.22 -15.31 -7.65
N LEU A 224 12.05 -15.97 -7.74
CA LEU A 224 11.11 -16.13 -6.63
C LEU A 224 11.77 -16.69 -5.36
N ALA A 225 12.59 -17.72 -5.48
CA ALA A 225 13.28 -18.34 -4.35
C ALA A 225 14.22 -17.36 -3.61
N ARG A 226 14.71 -16.34 -4.33
CA ARG A 226 15.63 -15.33 -3.78
C ARG A 226 14.87 -14.21 -3.10
N HIS A 227 13.94 -13.56 -3.78
CA HIS A 227 13.26 -12.38 -3.24
C HIS A 227 12.04 -12.72 -2.38
N GLY A 228 11.44 -13.90 -2.53
CA GLY A 228 10.30 -14.36 -1.74
C GLY A 228 9.04 -13.51 -1.84
N THR A 229 8.95 -12.59 -2.82
CA THR A 229 7.73 -11.81 -3.11
C THR A 229 6.70 -12.72 -3.75
N LEU A 230 5.46 -12.70 -3.27
CA LEU A 230 4.37 -13.54 -3.77
C LEU A 230 3.53 -12.86 -4.83
N ALA A 231 3.39 -11.54 -4.73
CA ALA A 231 2.62 -10.74 -5.69
C ALA A 231 3.13 -9.31 -5.74
N ALA A 232 2.99 -8.67 -6.89
CA ALA A 232 3.32 -7.27 -7.12
C ALA A 232 2.09 -6.50 -7.62
N PHE A 233 1.92 -5.28 -7.10
CA PHE A 233 0.78 -4.41 -7.33
C PHE A 233 1.22 -3.14 -8.04
N THR A 234 0.41 -2.70 -9.00
CA THR A 234 0.61 -1.44 -9.74
C THR A 234 -0.46 -0.41 -9.37
N GLY A 235 -0.36 0.80 -9.93
CA GLY A 235 -1.38 1.84 -9.81
C GLY A 235 -2.39 1.83 -10.98
N THR A 236 -2.33 0.83 -11.86
CA THR A 236 -3.31 0.70 -12.94
C THR A 236 -4.67 0.37 -12.33
N PRO A 237 -5.71 1.20 -12.55
CA PRO A 237 -7.04 0.91 -12.03
C PRO A 237 -7.61 -0.39 -12.60
N GLY A 238 -8.37 -1.11 -11.78
CA GLY A 238 -9.03 -2.32 -12.23
C GLY A 238 -9.42 -3.26 -11.11
N VAL A 239 -9.91 -4.43 -11.49
CA VAL A 239 -10.39 -5.47 -10.60
C VAL A 239 -9.52 -6.71 -10.75
N MET A 240 -9.14 -7.32 -9.65
CA MET A 240 -8.42 -8.59 -9.65
C MET A 240 -9.39 -9.76 -9.87
N HIS A 241 -9.00 -10.66 -10.74
CA HIS A 241 -9.71 -11.90 -11.05
C HIS A 241 -8.79 -13.12 -10.86
N ALA A 242 -9.36 -14.32 -10.88
CA ALA A 242 -8.59 -15.55 -10.75
C ALA A 242 -7.47 -15.73 -11.80
N ALA A 243 -7.63 -15.13 -12.99
CA ALA A 243 -6.65 -15.18 -14.07
C ALA A 243 -5.69 -13.97 -14.11
N SER A 244 -5.75 -13.06 -13.14
CA SER A 244 -4.87 -11.89 -13.10
C SER A 244 -3.41 -12.30 -12.95
N ASN A 245 -2.52 -11.61 -13.70
CA ASN A 245 -1.08 -11.79 -13.52
C ASN A 245 -0.66 -11.30 -12.14
N ARG A 246 -0.16 -12.20 -11.28
CA ARG A 246 0.21 -11.87 -9.91
C ARG A 246 1.36 -10.87 -9.80
N TRP A 247 2.09 -10.61 -10.88
CA TRP A 247 3.18 -9.66 -10.94
C TRP A 247 2.77 -8.27 -11.45
N LEU A 248 1.47 -8.11 -11.77
CA LEU A 248 0.91 -6.88 -12.31
C LEU A 248 -0.55 -6.70 -11.84
N LEU A 249 -0.78 -6.84 -10.52
CA LEU A 249 -2.11 -6.75 -9.95
C LEU A 249 -2.59 -5.31 -9.89
N PRO A 250 -3.84 -5.03 -10.34
CA PRO A 250 -4.38 -3.69 -10.34
C PRO A 250 -4.70 -3.18 -8.93
N ARG A 251 -4.56 -1.87 -8.75
CA ARG A 251 -5.06 -1.14 -7.57
C ARG A 251 -5.75 0.14 -8.00
N ASN A 252 -6.75 0.53 -7.26
CA ASN A 252 -7.50 1.76 -7.47
C ASN A 252 -7.05 2.77 -6.42
N THR A 253 -6.53 3.93 -6.84
CA THR A 253 -5.98 4.94 -5.93
C THR A 253 -6.98 6.07 -5.71
N CYS A 254 -7.23 6.41 -4.46
CA CYS A 254 -8.06 7.54 -4.04
C CYS A 254 -7.49 8.85 -4.61
N GLY A 255 -8.37 9.69 -5.13
CA GLY A 255 -8.02 10.93 -5.83
C GLY A 255 -7.69 10.74 -7.31
N THR A 256 -7.46 9.50 -7.77
CA THR A 256 -7.18 9.16 -9.17
C THR A 256 -8.30 8.29 -9.76
N ALA A 257 -8.54 7.12 -9.19
CA ALA A 257 -9.58 6.20 -9.66
C ALA A 257 -10.99 6.60 -9.20
N TRP A 258 -11.09 7.28 -8.08
CA TRP A 258 -12.33 7.89 -7.59
C TRP A 258 -12.01 9.16 -6.80
N ARG A 259 -12.92 10.12 -6.79
CA ARG A 259 -12.78 11.43 -6.11
C ARG A 259 -13.97 11.79 -5.25
N THR A 260 -15.06 11.07 -5.41
CA THR A 260 -16.31 11.28 -4.66
C THR A 260 -16.87 9.93 -4.18
N PRO A 261 -17.71 9.91 -3.14
CA PRO A 261 -18.41 8.69 -2.74
C PRO A 261 -19.21 8.04 -3.87
N ASP A 262 -19.78 8.83 -4.79
CA ASP A 262 -20.53 8.30 -5.94
C ASP A 262 -19.61 7.60 -6.95
N ASP A 263 -18.39 8.11 -7.17
CA ASP A 263 -17.40 7.46 -8.01
C ASP A 263 -17.00 6.11 -7.41
N LEU A 264 -16.73 6.06 -6.10
CA LEU A 264 -16.45 4.81 -5.40
C LEU A 264 -17.61 3.83 -5.52
N ALA A 265 -18.86 4.29 -5.34
CA ALA A 265 -20.03 3.44 -5.47
C ALA A 265 -20.12 2.78 -6.86
N ARG A 266 -19.77 3.50 -7.93
CA ARG A 266 -19.70 2.94 -9.29
C ARG A 266 -18.60 1.88 -9.38
N LEU A 267 -17.39 2.21 -8.97
CA LEU A 267 -16.23 1.31 -8.99
C LEU A 267 -16.50 0.00 -8.21
N LEU A 268 -17.20 0.09 -7.10
CA LEU A 268 -17.54 -1.08 -6.28
C LEU A 268 -18.60 -1.99 -6.90
N ARG A 269 -19.47 -1.47 -7.80
CA ARG A 269 -20.57 -2.21 -8.45
C ARG A 269 -20.17 -2.80 -9.81
N GLU A 270 -19.31 -2.13 -10.57
CA GLU A 270 -18.78 -2.58 -11.86
C GLU A 270 -17.84 -3.77 -11.76
#